data_258e001b40187bed6b6dd913da6a645d
#
_entry.id   258e001b40187bed6b6dd913da6a645d
#
_cell.length_a   1.000
_cell.length_b   1.000
_cell.length_c   1.000
_cell.angle_alpha   90.00
_cell.angle_beta   90.00
_cell.angle_gamma   90.00
#
_symmetry.space_group_name_H-M   'P 1'
#
loop_
_entity.id
_entity.type
_entity.pdbx_description
1 polymer ?
#
loop_
_entity_poly.entity_id
_entity_poly.type
_entity_poly.pdbx_seq_one_letter_code
_entity_poly.pdbx_strand_id
1 'polypeptide(L)'
;MNVDILPRPPLHELESTARWLALLMLAIGLHIFEAALPGLGPWFKPGLANLITLLALLLMGPKQALSLALGRVIIGSFFIGTLFTPTFVISLAGGMAAAVAMIAAWRWIPGISLIGVSLLGALAHMLTQFITVESLFIQQPALYYALPPLLLLSCISGWINGALAGYIAARLNHEL
;
A
#
# COMPACT_ATOMS: atom_id res chain seq x y z
N MET A 1 -35.42 -21.58 25.33
CA MET A 1 -34.61 -21.37 24.09
C MET A 1 -33.36 -20.61 24.54
N ASN A 2 -32.29 -21.35 24.91
CA ASN A 2 -31.02 -20.76 25.33
C ASN A 2 -30.36 -20.16 24.07
N VAL A 3 -30.34 -18.87 23.99
CA VAL A 3 -29.49 -18.17 23.02
C VAL A 3 -28.08 -18.33 23.60
N ASP A 4 -27.27 -19.23 23.02
CA ASP A 4 -25.85 -19.35 23.33
C ASP A 4 -25.21 -18.00 22.97
N ILE A 5 -24.97 -17.20 23.99
CA ILE A 5 -24.26 -15.93 23.85
C ILE A 5 -22.83 -16.32 23.50
N LEU A 6 -22.48 -16.18 22.22
CA LEU A 6 -21.10 -16.35 21.74
C LEU A 6 -20.16 -15.60 22.70
N PRO A 7 -19.06 -16.21 23.14
CA PRO A 7 -18.12 -15.56 24.03
C PRO A 7 -17.69 -14.23 23.40
N ARG A 8 -17.86 -13.14 24.16
CA ARG A 8 -17.46 -11.80 23.69
C ARG A 8 -15.94 -11.80 23.51
N PRO A 9 -15.43 -11.39 22.35
CA PRO A 9 -13.99 -11.29 22.18
C PRO A 9 -13.40 -10.33 23.22
N PRO A 10 -12.18 -10.58 23.69
CA PRO A 10 -11.52 -9.70 24.67
C PRO A 10 -11.34 -8.29 24.09
N LEU A 11 -11.41 -7.27 24.93
CA LEU A 11 -11.41 -5.85 24.50
C LEU A 11 -10.22 -5.51 23.61
N HIS A 12 -9.03 -6.05 23.89
CA HIS A 12 -7.83 -5.81 23.07
C HIS A 12 -7.94 -6.35 21.64
N GLU A 13 -8.67 -7.44 21.42
CA GLU A 13 -8.92 -7.96 20.07
C GLU A 13 -9.90 -7.05 19.31
N LEU A 14 -10.92 -6.54 20.00
CA LEU A 14 -11.87 -5.57 19.41
C LEU A 14 -11.16 -4.28 19.01
N GLU A 15 -10.28 -3.74 19.87
CA GLU A 15 -9.50 -2.56 19.58
C GLU A 15 -8.53 -2.78 18.40
N SER A 16 -7.84 -3.91 18.36
CA SER A 16 -6.95 -4.27 17.26
C SER A 16 -7.71 -4.38 15.94
N THR A 17 -8.86 -5.04 15.95
CA THR A 17 -9.71 -5.16 14.76
C THR A 17 -10.25 -3.81 14.32
N ALA A 18 -10.70 -2.96 15.24
CA ALA A 18 -11.19 -1.62 14.93
C ALA A 18 -10.09 -0.74 14.30
N ARG A 19 -8.87 -0.78 14.84
CA ARG A 19 -7.70 -0.08 14.26
C ARG A 19 -7.39 -0.56 12.85
N TRP A 20 -7.38 -1.87 12.63
CA TRP A 20 -7.13 -2.44 11.30
C TRP A 20 -8.22 -2.02 10.30
N LEU A 21 -9.49 -2.07 10.68
CA LEU A 21 -10.60 -1.62 9.83
C LEU A 21 -10.50 -0.13 9.50
N ALA A 22 -10.16 0.71 10.47
CA ALA A 22 -9.98 2.14 10.25
C ALA A 22 -8.84 2.42 9.24
N LEU A 23 -7.70 1.75 9.39
CA LEU A 23 -6.59 1.85 8.44
C LEU A 23 -6.98 1.32 7.05
N LEU A 24 -7.73 0.21 6.98
CA LEU A 24 -8.21 -0.34 5.71
C LEU A 24 -9.16 0.64 5.01
N MET A 25 -10.12 1.21 5.71
CA MET A 25 -11.04 2.21 5.14
C MET A 25 -10.29 3.44 4.63
N LEU A 26 -9.30 3.93 5.39
CA LEU A 26 -8.46 5.04 4.95
C LEU A 26 -7.65 4.67 3.70
N ALA A 27 -7.07 3.47 3.66
CA ALA A 27 -6.31 2.99 2.50
C ALA A 27 -7.19 2.82 1.26
N ILE A 28 -8.43 2.36 1.42
CA ILE A 28 -9.42 2.26 0.33
C ILE A 28 -9.78 3.67 -0.16
N GLY A 29 -10.07 4.60 0.74
CA GLY A 29 -10.39 5.99 0.39
C GLY A 29 -9.26 6.65 -0.40
N LEU A 30 -8.01 6.50 0.06
CA LEU A 30 -6.83 6.99 -0.66
C LEU A 30 -6.64 6.30 -2.01
N HIS A 31 -6.88 5.01 -2.12
CA HIS A 31 -6.80 4.28 -3.39
C HIS A 31 -7.84 4.78 -4.41
N ILE A 32 -9.06 5.04 -3.96
CA ILE A 32 -10.13 5.62 -4.79
C ILE A 32 -9.77 7.06 -5.20
N PHE A 33 -9.29 7.86 -4.24
CA PHE A 33 -8.85 9.22 -4.49
C PHE A 33 -7.72 9.28 -5.53
N GLU A 34 -6.70 8.44 -5.40
CA GLU A 34 -5.60 8.34 -6.36
C GLU A 34 -6.09 7.96 -7.77
N ALA A 35 -7.12 7.10 -7.85
CA ALA A 35 -7.69 6.71 -9.13
C ALA A 35 -8.52 7.83 -9.79
N ALA A 36 -9.04 8.75 -9.00
CA ALA A 36 -9.81 9.90 -9.47
C ALA A 36 -8.93 11.11 -9.86
N LEU A 37 -7.65 11.13 -9.47
CA LEU A 37 -6.76 12.22 -9.85
C LEU A 37 -6.56 12.26 -11.37
N PRO A 38 -6.76 13.42 -12.05
CA PRO A 38 -6.47 13.59 -13.47
C PRO A 38 -4.97 13.39 -13.68
N GLY A 39 -4.63 12.34 -14.40
CA GLY A 39 -3.38 11.78 -14.16
C GLY A 39 -2.26 11.94 -15.16
N LEU A 40 -1.13 11.62 -14.68
CA LEU A 40 0.11 11.24 -15.39
C LEU A 40 -0.03 9.85 -16.07
N GLY A 41 -1.26 9.46 -16.43
CA GLY A 41 -1.59 8.17 -17.02
C GLY A 41 -2.01 7.09 -15.98
N PRO A 42 -2.51 5.95 -16.44
CA PRO A 42 -3.00 4.88 -15.57
C PRO A 42 -1.89 4.24 -14.72
N TRP A 43 -0.64 4.61 -14.92
CA TRP A 43 0.55 3.94 -14.41
C TRP A 43 1.27 4.70 -13.33
N PHE A 44 1.05 6.00 -13.22
CA PHE A 44 1.61 6.80 -12.14
C PHE A 44 0.54 7.10 -11.09
N LYS A 45 0.68 6.46 -9.93
CA LYS A 45 -0.08 6.79 -8.74
C LYS A 45 0.90 7.28 -7.67
N PRO A 46 0.60 8.36 -6.94
CA PRO A 46 1.46 8.91 -5.89
C PRO A 46 1.81 7.90 -4.80
N GLY A 47 1.05 6.80 -4.70
CA GLY A 47 1.29 5.74 -3.73
C GLY A 47 0.91 6.14 -2.31
N LEU A 48 -0.01 7.09 -2.11
CA LEU A 48 -0.50 7.50 -0.79
C LEU A 48 -1.07 6.31 -0.01
N ALA A 49 -1.73 5.40 -0.70
CA ALA A 49 -2.22 4.17 -0.09
C ALA A 49 -1.09 3.26 0.42
N ASN A 50 0.15 3.38 -0.09
CA ASN A 50 1.32 2.67 0.45
C ASN A 50 1.77 3.24 1.80
N LEU A 51 1.53 4.55 2.07
CA LEU A 51 1.72 5.15 3.38
C LEU A 51 0.94 4.38 4.46
N ILE A 52 -0.32 4.06 4.18
CA ILE A 52 -1.15 3.33 5.15
C ILE A 52 -0.68 1.89 5.33
N THR A 53 -0.18 1.26 4.25
CA THR A 53 0.45 -0.07 4.35
C THR A 53 1.69 -0.05 5.24
N LEU A 54 2.52 1.00 5.14
CA LEU A 54 3.68 1.20 6.00
C LEU A 54 3.27 1.44 7.47
N LEU A 55 2.25 2.25 7.71
CA LEU A 55 1.70 2.46 9.06
C LEU A 55 1.13 1.16 9.65
N ALA A 56 0.42 0.36 8.86
CA ALA A 56 -0.07 -0.94 9.30
C ALA A 56 1.08 -1.90 9.64
N LEU A 57 2.18 -1.87 8.88
CA LEU A 57 3.38 -2.63 9.17
C LEU A 57 3.99 -2.25 10.52
N LEU A 58 4.09 -0.95 10.80
CA LEU A 58 4.66 -0.42 12.04
C LEU A 58 3.79 -0.72 13.27
N LEU A 59 2.48 -0.48 13.15
CA LEU A 59 1.56 -0.51 14.29
C LEU A 59 1.01 -1.90 14.57
N MET A 60 0.93 -2.77 13.57
CA MET A 60 0.21 -4.04 13.65
C MET A 60 1.01 -5.24 13.15
N GLY A 61 2.08 -4.98 12.40
CA GLY A 61 2.99 -6.01 11.91
C GLY A 61 2.71 -6.52 10.49
N PRO A 62 3.54 -7.48 10.01
CA PRO A 62 3.60 -7.88 8.61
C PRO A 62 2.32 -8.48 8.05
N LYS A 63 1.64 -9.33 8.83
CA LYS A 63 0.41 -10.01 8.38
C LYS A 63 -0.71 -9.01 8.10
N GLN A 64 -0.90 -8.04 9.00
CA GLN A 64 -1.90 -7.00 8.90
C GLN A 64 -1.60 -6.03 7.74
N ALA A 65 -0.33 -5.68 7.55
CA ALA A 65 0.09 -4.86 6.42
C ALA A 65 -0.19 -5.54 5.07
N LEU A 66 0.12 -6.83 4.96
CA LEU A 66 -0.13 -7.59 3.74
C LEU A 66 -1.62 -7.75 3.44
N SER A 67 -2.42 -8.11 4.45
CA SER A 67 -3.88 -8.23 4.32
C SER A 67 -4.53 -6.88 3.98
N LEU A 68 -4.03 -5.78 4.54
CA LEU A 68 -4.48 -4.43 4.22
C LEU A 68 -4.14 -4.06 2.76
N ALA A 69 -2.92 -4.34 2.30
CA ALA A 69 -2.51 -4.09 0.92
C ALA A 69 -3.36 -4.86 -0.09
N LEU A 70 -3.71 -6.11 0.22
CA LEU A 70 -4.61 -6.92 -0.60
C LEU A 70 -6.05 -6.37 -0.56
N GLY A 71 -6.58 -6.17 0.64
CA GLY A 71 -7.96 -5.73 0.86
C GLY A 71 -8.26 -4.38 0.20
N ARG A 72 -7.36 -3.38 0.32
CA ARG A 72 -7.55 -2.06 -0.29
C ARG A 72 -7.64 -2.12 -1.81
N VAL A 73 -6.86 -2.98 -2.46
CA VAL A 73 -6.89 -3.10 -3.93
C VAL A 73 -8.18 -3.79 -4.39
N ILE A 74 -8.56 -4.90 -3.75
CA ILE A 74 -9.78 -5.64 -4.12
C ILE A 74 -11.01 -4.76 -3.89
N ILE A 75 -11.17 -4.22 -2.67
CA ILE A 75 -12.36 -3.45 -2.31
C ILE A 75 -12.36 -2.11 -3.05
N GLY A 76 -11.23 -1.42 -3.15
CA GLY A 76 -11.12 -0.16 -3.88
C GLY A 76 -11.45 -0.34 -5.37
N SER A 77 -10.91 -1.36 -6.01
CA SER A 77 -11.22 -1.66 -7.43
C SER A 77 -12.68 -2.04 -7.65
N PHE A 78 -13.32 -2.68 -6.67
CA PHE A 78 -14.76 -2.94 -6.72
C PHE A 78 -15.56 -1.63 -6.75
N PHE A 79 -15.25 -0.68 -5.86
CA PHE A 79 -15.93 0.62 -5.81
C PHE A 79 -15.66 1.49 -7.04
N ILE A 80 -14.46 1.40 -7.62
CA ILE A 80 -14.10 2.15 -8.84
C ILE A 80 -14.69 1.49 -10.10
N GLY A 81 -15.15 0.23 -10.03
CA GLY A 81 -15.62 -0.53 -11.18
C GLY A 81 -14.48 -1.08 -12.05
N THR A 82 -13.27 -1.18 -11.52
CA THR A 82 -12.09 -1.69 -12.25
C THR A 82 -11.72 -3.13 -11.90
N LEU A 83 -12.52 -3.81 -11.09
CA LEU A 83 -12.27 -5.19 -10.70
C LEU A 83 -12.17 -6.08 -11.95
N PHE A 84 -11.15 -6.94 -12.00
CA PHE A 84 -10.80 -7.81 -13.12
C PHE A 84 -10.39 -7.12 -14.43
N THR A 85 -10.18 -5.81 -14.42
CA THR A 85 -9.61 -5.08 -15.58
C THR A 85 -8.06 -5.12 -15.54
N PRO A 86 -7.37 -4.73 -16.63
CA PRO A 86 -5.91 -4.54 -16.62
C PRO A 86 -5.42 -3.64 -15.48
N THR A 87 -6.15 -2.57 -15.17
CA THR A 87 -5.81 -1.63 -14.09
C THR A 87 -5.83 -2.32 -12.71
N PHE A 88 -6.77 -3.25 -12.50
CA PHE A 88 -6.80 -4.06 -11.27
C PHE A 88 -5.56 -4.93 -11.15
N VAL A 89 -5.20 -5.66 -12.22
CA VAL A 89 -4.02 -6.56 -12.23
C VAL A 89 -2.74 -5.77 -11.92
N ILE A 90 -2.56 -4.61 -12.58
CA ILE A 90 -1.41 -3.73 -12.38
C ILE A 90 -1.36 -3.21 -10.93
N SER A 91 -2.50 -2.77 -10.40
CA SER A 91 -2.60 -2.24 -9.02
C SER A 91 -2.36 -3.34 -7.97
N LEU A 92 -2.85 -4.55 -8.22
CA LEU A 92 -2.66 -5.70 -7.34
C LEU A 92 -1.20 -6.13 -7.32
N ALA A 93 -0.59 -6.33 -8.48
CA ALA A 93 0.82 -6.71 -8.60
C ALA A 93 1.74 -5.69 -7.91
N GLY A 94 1.57 -4.40 -8.23
CA GLY A 94 2.37 -3.33 -7.63
C GLY A 94 2.15 -3.20 -6.13
N GLY A 95 0.89 -3.24 -5.66
CA GLY A 95 0.55 -3.13 -4.24
C GLY A 95 1.12 -4.27 -3.40
N MET A 96 1.04 -5.49 -3.92
CA MET A 96 1.60 -6.67 -3.26
C MET A 96 3.13 -6.64 -3.23
N ALA A 97 3.77 -6.27 -4.36
CA ALA A 97 5.22 -6.12 -4.43
C ALA A 97 5.73 -5.06 -3.44
N ALA A 98 5.04 -3.92 -3.33
CA ALA A 98 5.36 -2.88 -2.35
C ALA A 98 5.28 -3.41 -0.91
N ALA A 99 4.19 -4.08 -0.55
CA ALA A 99 4.01 -4.63 0.80
C ALA A 99 5.09 -5.67 1.14
N VAL A 100 5.37 -6.58 0.22
CA VAL A 100 6.44 -7.60 0.40
C VAL A 100 7.80 -6.94 0.53
N ALA A 101 8.13 -5.96 -0.31
CA ALA A 101 9.42 -5.24 -0.24
C ALA A 101 9.58 -4.48 1.08
N MET A 102 8.51 -3.79 1.55
CA MET A 102 8.52 -3.11 2.84
C MET A 102 8.72 -4.09 4.01
N ILE A 103 8.01 -5.22 4.00
CA ILE A 103 8.13 -6.26 5.03
C ILE A 103 9.54 -6.86 5.01
N ALA A 104 10.06 -7.17 3.84
CA ALA A 104 11.41 -7.71 3.66
C ALA A 104 12.49 -6.73 4.17
N ALA A 105 12.40 -5.47 3.77
CA ALA A 105 13.30 -4.42 4.21
C ALA A 105 13.27 -4.25 5.74
N TRP A 106 12.07 -4.18 6.32
CA TRP A 106 11.87 -4.05 7.76
C TRP A 106 12.45 -5.22 8.55
N ARG A 107 12.32 -6.46 8.02
CA ARG A 107 12.74 -7.67 8.71
C ARG A 107 14.23 -7.98 8.57
N TRP A 108 14.82 -7.70 7.40
CA TRP A 108 16.15 -8.19 7.06
C TRP A 108 17.23 -7.12 7.02
N ILE A 109 16.87 -5.83 7.08
CA ILE A 109 17.86 -4.75 7.10
C ILE A 109 17.83 -4.07 8.47
N PRO A 110 18.74 -4.45 9.38
CA PRO A 110 18.81 -3.85 10.72
C PRO A 110 19.06 -2.35 10.64
N GLY A 111 18.30 -1.56 11.41
CA GLY A 111 18.48 -0.10 11.47
C GLY A 111 18.00 0.68 10.26
N ILE A 112 17.29 0.05 9.32
CA ILE A 112 16.70 0.77 8.19
C ILE A 112 15.71 1.83 8.67
N SER A 113 15.80 3.04 8.13
CA SER A 113 14.84 4.13 8.42
C SER A 113 13.49 3.86 7.75
N LEU A 114 12.42 4.48 8.28
CA LEU A 114 11.10 4.42 7.66
C LEU A 114 11.08 4.97 6.23
N ILE A 115 11.91 5.98 5.97
CA ILE A 115 12.11 6.50 4.61
C ILE A 115 12.72 5.42 3.71
N GLY A 116 13.72 4.68 4.20
CA GLY A 116 14.35 3.59 3.45
C GLY A 116 13.35 2.47 3.13
N VAL A 117 12.55 2.05 4.10
CA VAL A 117 11.48 1.05 3.90
C VAL A 117 10.47 1.52 2.85
N SER A 118 10.04 2.79 2.96
CA SER A 118 9.08 3.39 2.03
C SER A 118 9.64 3.51 0.61
N LEU A 119 10.91 3.91 0.46
CA LEU A 119 11.60 3.98 -0.83
C LEU A 119 11.66 2.63 -1.53
N LEU A 120 12.06 1.58 -0.81
CA LEU A 120 12.10 0.22 -1.36
C LEU A 120 10.72 -0.26 -1.76
N GLY A 121 9.69 0.04 -0.95
CA GLY A 121 8.31 -0.26 -1.28
C GLY A 121 7.83 0.48 -2.54
N ALA A 122 8.14 1.78 -2.65
CA ALA A 122 7.75 2.59 -3.79
C ALA A 122 8.43 2.13 -5.10
N LEU A 123 9.72 1.83 -5.03
CA LEU A 123 10.47 1.29 -6.18
C LEU A 123 9.93 -0.08 -6.61
N ALA A 124 9.71 -0.99 -5.66
CA ALA A 124 9.13 -2.31 -5.95
C ALA A 124 7.73 -2.17 -6.58
N HIS A 125 6.91 -1.25 -6.07
CA HIS A 125 5.59 -0.94 -6.63
C HIS A 125 5.70 -0.53 -8.10
N MET A 126 6.51 0.49 -8.38
CA MET A 126 6.65 1.07 -9.72
C MET A 126 7.25 0.06 -10.70
N LEU A 127 8.33 -0.62 -10.32
CA LEU A 127 8.96 -1.63 -11.17
C LEU A 127 8.01 -2.76 -11.51
N THR A 128 7.26 -3.26 -10.54
CA THR A 128 6.30 -4.34 -10.78
C THR A 128 5.15 -3.88 -11.66
N GLN A 129 4.62 -2.66 -11.46
CA GLN A 129 3.61 -2.10 -12.36
C GLN A 129 4.16 -1.97 -13.78
N PHE A 130 5.37 -1.43 -13.94
CA PHE A 130 6.00 -1.28 -15.24
C PHE A 130 6.18 -2.62 -15.95
N ILE A 131 6.73 -3.62 -15.26
CA ILE A 131 6.92 -4.97 -15.81
C ILE A 131 5.58 -5.60 -16.18
N THR A 132 4.55 -5.43 -15.34
CA THR A 132 3.20 -5.95 -15.61
C THR A 132 2.61 -5.32 -16.88
N VAL A 133 2.75 -4.01 -17.05
CA VAL A 133 2.28 -3.28 -18.24
C VAL A 133 3.04 -3.72 -19.49
N GLU A 134 4.36 -3.79 -19.40
CA GLU A 134 5.22 -4.16 -20.52
C GLU A 134 4.96 -5.60 -20.95
N SER A 135 4.96 -6.53 -19.99
CA SER A 135 4.87 -7.96 -20.32
C SER A 135 3.47 -8.41 -20.77
N LEU A 136 2.40 -7.81 -20.21
CA LEU A 136 1.05 -8.29 -20.44
C LEU A 136 0.22 -7.43 -21.40
N PHE A 137 0.56 -6.13 -21.55
CA PHE A 137 -0.34 -5.20 -22.24
C PHE A 137 0.28 -4.44 -23.41
N ILE A 138 1.52 -3.95 -23.32
CA ILE A 138 2.06 -3.01 -24.32
C ILE A 138 3.21 -3.60 -25.16
N GLN A 139 4.06 -4.44 -24.62
CA GLN A 139 5.18 -5.14 -25.31
C GLN A 139 5.95 -4.27 -26.34
N GLN A 140 6.22 -3.01 -25.99
CA GLN A 140 6.91 -2.08 -26.88
C GLN A 140 8.21 -1.56 -26.25
N PRO A 141 9.38 -1.68 -26.93
CA PRO A 141 10.67 -1.18 -26.40
C PRO A 141 10.65 0.31 -26.07
N ALA A 142 9.85 1.12 -26.77
CA ALA A 142 9.70 2.55 -26.51
C ALA A 142 9.19 2.86 -25.09
N LEU A 143 8.52 1.92 -24.43
CA LEU A 143 8.03 2.08 -23.06
C LEU A 143 9.19 2.29 -22.07
N TYR A 144 10.36 1.67 -22.32
CA TYR A 144 11.53 1.79 -21.45
C TYR A 144 12.07 3.22 -21.30
N TYR A 145 11.80 4.11 -22.26
CA TYR A 145 12.14 5.53 -22.11
C TYR A 145 11.34 6.24 -21.03
N ALA A 146 10.17 5.71 -20.66
CA ALA A 146 9.37 6.24 -19.57
C ALA A 146 9.85 5.75 -18.18
N LEU A 147 10.63 4.69 -18.10
CA LEU A 147 11.04 4.08 -16.83
C LEU A 147 11.87 5.03 -15.95
N PRO A 148 12.91 5.75 -16.43
CA PRO A 148 13.70 6.61 -15.56
C PRO A 148 12.89 7.72 -14.87
N PRO A 149 12.06 8.52 -15.56
CA PRO A 149 11.25 9.53 -14.90
C PRO A 149 10.22 8.92 -13.94
N LEU A 150 9.65 7.74 -14.24
CA LEU A 150 8.73 7.05 -13.34
C LEU A 150 9.42 6.59 -12.05
N LEU A 151 10.65 6.07 -12.15
CA LEU A 151 11.44 5.71 -10.97
C LEU A 151 11.80 6.92 -10.13
N LEU A 152 12.17 8.05 -10.76
CA LEU A 152 12.46 9.29 -10.05
C LEU A 152 11.24 9.78 -9.25
N LEU A 153 10.07 9.82 -9.88
CA LEU A 153 8.82 10.19 -9.23
C LEU A 153 8.45 9.22 -8.10
N SER A 154 8.71 7.93 -8.30
CA SER A 154 8.53 6.91 -7.27
C SER A 154 9.46 7.13 -6.06
N CYS A 155 10.71 7.52 -6.28
CA CYS A 155 11.63 7.88 -5.21
C CYS A 155 11.13 9.10 -4.41
N ILE A 156 10.67 10.15 -5.10
CA ILE A 156 10.11 11.35 -4.45
C ILE A 156 8.90 10.98 -3.60
N SER A 157 7.96 10.23 -4.18
CA SER A 157 6.76 9.75 -3.47
C SER A 157 7.12 8.86 -2.27
N GLY A 158 8.05 7.92 -2.45
CA GLY A 158 8.52 7.06 -1.37
C GLY A 158 9.18 7.82 -0.23
N TRP A 159 9.96 8.85 -0.54
CA TRP A 159 10.56 9.72 0.47
C TRP A 159 9.50 10.49 1.27
N ILE A 160 8.52 11.10 0.58
CA ILE A 160 7.41 11.83 1.22
C ILE A 160 6.60 10.90 2.12
N ASN A 161 6.21 9.73 1.61
CA ASN A 161 5.42 8.76 2.38
C ASN A 161 6.19 8.24 3.61
N GLY A 162 7.49 8.00 3.48
CA GLY A 162 8.32 7.57 4.60
C GLY A 162 8.48 8.65 5.67
N ALA A 163 8.64 9.92 5.26
CA ALA A 163 8.69 11.07 6.17
C ALA A 163 7.35 11.28 6.90
N LEU A 164 6.24 11.19 6.17
CA LEU A 164 4.88 11.29 6.75
C LEU A 164 4.60 10.14 7.72
N ALA A 165 4.97 8.90 7.37
CA ALA A 165 4.83 7.76 8.27
C ALA A 165 5.63 7.95 9.56
N GLY A 166 6.85 8.46 9.46
CA GLY A 166 7.69 8.78 10.61
C GLY A 166 7.08 9.85 11.50
N TYR A 167 6.55 10.91 10.91
CA TYR A 167 5.87 11.98 11.64
C TYR A 167 4.63 11.47 12.38
N ILE A 168 3.78 10.70 11.70
CA ILE A 168 2.57 10.13 12.29
C ILE A 168 2.93 9.15 13.41
N ALA A 169 3.89 8.25 13.19
CA ALA A 169 4.32 7.29 14.20
C ALA A 169 4.88 7.97 15.47
N ALA A 170 5.66 9.05 15.31
CA ALA A 170 6.17 9.82 16.43
C ALA A 170 5.05 10.48 17.25
N ARG A 171 4.00 10.98 16.60
CA ARG A 171 2.83 11.54 17.28
C ARG A 171 2.06 10.51 18.07
N LEU A 172 1.80 9.34 17.46
CA LEU A 172 1.08 8.25 18.12
C LEU A 172 1.83 7.69 19.35
N ASN A 173 3.18 7.66 19.31
CA ASN A 173 3.98 7.21 20.45
C ASN A 173 4.05 8.25 21.59
N HIS A 174 3.72 9.51 21.35
CA HIS A 174 3.65 10.54 22.39
C HIS A 174 2.29 10.59 23.12
N GLU A 175 1.26 9.95 22.56
CA GLU A 175 -0.10 9.93 23.11
C GLU A 175 -0.43 8.60 23.84
N LEU A 176 0.49 7.62 23.81
CA LEU A 176 0.41 6.34 24.53
C LEU A 176 1.38 6.31 25.71
#